data_04ccdd7b55ae1cd5b16646eb50926519
#
_entry.id   04ccdd7b55ae1cd5b16646eb50926519
#
_cell.length_a   1.000
_cell.length_b   1.000
_cell.length_c   1.000
_cell.angle_alpha   90.00
_cell.angle_beta   90.00
_cell.angle_gamma   90.00
#
_symmetry.space_group_name_H-M   'P 1'
#
loop_
_entity.id
_entity.type
_entity.pdbx_description
1 polymer ?
#
loop_
_entity_poly.entity_id
_entity_poly.type
_entity_poly.pdbx_seq_one_letter_code
_entity_poly.pdbx_strand_id
1 'polypeptide(L)'
;MSTSEKERPELSRAHVAEQLRKLGVRKGGVLVVHTSFRAVRPVEGGPLGLIAALRDALGPDGTLVLPSGGGDDDEPFDPRTTPVRDDLGILPELFWRQPGVLRGDHFDGFAAIGPRAAEIVSAPFKVPPSAPGSQISVVHDLDGQVLLLGVGHDSNTMIHLAELVGGAPYRVPHHYTVIENGRKVRIDYGENDSCCQGFAQMDPWLRAAGLQAEGPVGHAHARLARAQDLVRIAVEHLARDPLLFLHPASAGCEECDLARASVGG
;
A
#
# COMPACT_ATOMS: atom_id res chain seq x y z
N MET A 1 19.11 -2.87 21.56
CA MET A 1 18.51 -1.54 21.31
C MET A 1 19.64 -0.57 21.06
N SER A 2 19.78 -0.08 19.83
CA SER A 2 20.83 0.84 19.44
C SER A 2 20.68 2.19 20.16
N THR A 3 21.77 2.75 20.64
CA THR A 3 21.88 4.03 21.36
C THR A 3 21.36 5.23 20.58
N SER A 4 21.17 5.12 19.26
CA SER A 4 20.73 6.23 18.39
C SER A 4 19.22 6.56 18.45
N GLU A 5 18.37 5.69 19.00
CA GLU A 5 16.91 5.93 19.07
C GLU A 5 16.48 6.83 20.26
N LYS A 6 17.36 7.01 21.25
CA LYS A 6 17.04 7.77 22.48
C LYS A 6 17.18 9.30 22.36
N GLU A 7 17.71 9.83 21.27
CA GLU A 7 18.07 11.26 21.15
C GLU A 7 17.28 12.04 20.09
N ARG A 8 16.30 11.41 19.41
CA ARG A 8 15.50 12.14 18.41
C ARG A 8 14.47 13.04 19.11
N PRO A 9 14.41 14.36 18.80
CA PRO A 9 13.40 15.22 19.36
C PRO A 9 11.99 14.82 18.87
N GLU A 10 11.00 14.93 19.76
CA GLU A 10 9.62 14.76 19.38
C GLU A 10 9.18 15.91 18.44
N LEU A 11 8.62 15.56 17.31
CA LEU A 11 8.13 16.53 16.34
C LEU A 11 6.64 16.77 16.54
N SER A 12 6.23 18.05 16.51
CA SER A 12 4.81 18.40 16.63
C SER A 12 4.00 17.89 15.43
N ARG A 13 2.74 17.57 15.66
CA ARG A 13 1.78 17.21 14.60
C ARG A 13 1.76 18.26 13.48
N ALA A 14 1.74 19.55 13.85
CA ALA A 14 1.73 20.65 12.89
C ALA A 14 2.98 20.66 12.01
N HIS A 15 4.16 20.38 12.58
CA HIS A 15 5.40 20.30 11.84
C HIS A 15 5.39 19.14 10.82
N VAL A 16 4.93 17.96 11.23
CA VAL A 16 4.81 16.79 10.33
C VAL A 16 3.82 17.08 9.20
N ALA A 17 2.68 17.70 9.48
CA ALA A 17 1.71 18.11 8.46
C ALA A 17 2.31 19.12 7.45
N GLU A 18 3.15 20.04 7.91
CA GLU A 18 3.86 20.98 7.04
C GLU A 18 4.90 20.29 6.16
N GLN A 19 5.65 19.32 6.71
CA GLN A 19 6.57 18.51 5.91
C GLN A 19 5.85 17.75 4.80
N LEU A 20 4.69 17.16 5.08
CA LEU A 20 3.85 16.47 4.08
C LEU A 20 3.40 17.42 2.97
N ARG A 21 2.97 18.64 3.31
CA ARG A 21 2.60 19.64 2.30
C ARG A 21 3.78 20.07 1.44
N LYS A 22 4.97 20.28 2.06
CA LYS A 22 6.20 20.61 1.32
C LYS A 22 6.67 19.49 0.42
N LEU A 23 6.45 18.24 0.82
CA LEU A 23 6.71 17.07 -0.02
C LEU A 23 5.79 17.03 -1.25
N GLY A 24 4.63 17.69 -1.20
CA GLY A 24 3.70 17.76 -2.33
C GLY A 24 2.38 17.00 -2.12
N VAL A 25 2.04 16.62 -0.89
CA VAL A 25 0.71 16.03 -0.60
C VAL A 25 -0.37 17.05 -0.99
N ARG A 26 -1.26 16.64 -1.91
CA ARG A 26 -2.31 17.51 -2.47
C ARG A 26 -3.47 17.69 -1.49
N LYS A 27 -3.74 18.94 -1.13
CA LYS A 27 -4.96 19.29 -0.38
C LYS A 27 -6.19 18.87 -1.19
N GLY A 28 -7.16 18.23 -0.54
CA GLY A 28 -8.35 17.68 -1.19
C GLY A 28 -8.13 16.44 -2.03
N GLY A 29 -6.90 15.94 -2.14
CA GLY A 29 -6.56 14.75 -2.92
C GLY A 29 -6.88 13.43 -2.22
N VAL A 30 -6.69 12.33 -2.93
CA VAL A 30 -6.67 10.97 -2.39
C VAL A 30 -5.21 10.59 -2.13
N LEU A 31 -4.91 10.09 -0.92
CA LEU A 31 -3.57 9.68 -0.52
C LEU A 31 -3.61 8.27 0.07
N VAL A 32 -2.97 7.32 -0.61
CA VAL A 32 -2.69 6.02 -0.02
C VAL A 32 -1.33 6.07 0.68
N VAL A 33 -1.24 5.48 1.87
CA VAL A 33 -0.02 5.57 2.71
C VAL A 33 0.44 4.18 3.12
N HIS A 34 1.69 3.88 2.77
CA HIS A 34 2.45 2.76 3.33
C HIS A 34 3.51 3.33 4.26
N THR A 35 3.61 2.82 5.48
CA THR A 35 4.47 3.47 6.50
C THR A 35 5.08 2.51 7.50
N SER A 36 6.32 2.81 7.88
CA SER A 36 6.95 2.31 9.08
C SER A 36 6.91 3.41 10.16
N PHE A 37 5.95 3.34 11.08
CA PHE A 37 5.90 4.31 12.19
C PHE A 37 7.19 4.35 13.02
N ARG A 38 7.87 3.21 13.11
CA ARG A 38 9.18 3.12 13.79
C ARG A 38 10.22 4.06 13.16
N ALA A 39 10.19 4.25 11.85
CA ALA A 39 11.10 5.16 11.16
C ALA A 39 10.73 6.64 11.39
N VAL A 40 9.43 6.94 11.52
CA VAL A 40 8.88 8.30 11.62
C VAL A 40 9.05 8.90 13.01
N ARG A 41 8.89 8.10 14.06
CA ARG A 41 8.82 8.52 15.47
C ARG A 41 10.11 9.14 16.00
N PRO A 42 10.04 9.94 17.10
CA PRO A 42 8.84 10.30 17.86
C PRO A 42 8.06 11.46 17.25
N VAL A 43 6.72 11.35 17.31
CA VAL A 43 5.77 12.37 16.87
C VAL A 43 4.77 12.62 17.98
N GLU A 44 4.40 13.86 18.22
CA GLU A 44 3.37 14.28 19.17
C GLU A 44 2.08 13.46 18.98
N GLY A 45 1.58 12.85 20.05
CA GLY A 45 0.41 11.97 20.01
C GLY A 45 0.68 10.58 19.41
N GLY A 46 1.95 10.23 19.14
CA GLY A 46 2.34 8.92 18.63
C GLY A 46 1.72 8.57 17.28
N PRO A 47 1.33 7.28 17.06
CA PRO A 47 0.73 6.87 15.80
C PRO A 47 -0.56 7.62 15.46
N LEU A 48 -1.39 7.93 16.45
CA LEU A 48 -2.62 8.72 16.25
C LEU A 48 -2.31 10.15 15.86
N GLY A 49 -1.24 10.73 16.40
CA GLY A 49 -0.74 12.03 16.00
C GLY A 49 -0.27 12.06 14.54
N LEU A 50 0.38 10.99 14.05
CA LEU A 50 0.75 10.86 12.65
C LEU A 50 -0.50 10.75 11.75
N ILE A 51 -1.50 9.94 12.12
CA ILE A 51 -2.78 9.88 11.40
C ILE A 51 -3.42 11.28 11.31
N ALA A 52 -3.42 12.02 12.42
CA ALA A 52 -3.95 13.37 12.46
C ALA A 52 -3.14 14.33 11.56
N ALA A 53 -1.81 14.25 11.55
CA ALA A 53 -0.95 15.06 10.68
C ALA A 53 -1.20 14.79 9.18
N LEU A 54 -1.39 13.53 8.79
CA LEU A 54 -1.76 13.14 7.42
C LEU A 54 -3.10 13.77 7.01
N ARG A 55 -4.10 13.70 7.91
CA ARG A 55 -5.42 14.33 7.67
C ARG A 55 -5.34 15.86 7.60
N ASP A 56 -4.51 16.49 8.46
CA ASP A 56 -4.27 17.93 8.41
C ASP A 56 -3.62 18.37 7.10
N ALA A 57 -2.68 17.57 6.58
CA ALA A 57 -2.04 17.86 5.30
C ALA A 57 -3.04 17.79 4.14
N LEU A 58 -3.91 16.78 4.14
CA LEU A 58 -4.96 16.59 3.14
C LEU A 58 -6.09 17.63 3.25
N GLY A 59 -6.37 18.13 4.45
CA GLY A 59 -7.51 19.01 4.72
C GLY A 59 -8.86 18.27 4.68
N PRO A 60 -9.99 19.00 4.93
CA PRO A 60 -11.31 18.39 5.11
C PRO A 60 -11.85 17.70 3.85
N ASP A 61 -11.44 18.14 2.67
CA ASP A 61 -11.89 17.62 1.37
C ASP A 61 -11.01 16.45 0.88
N GLY A 62 -9.94 16.11 1.62
CA GLY A 62 -9.02 15.03 1.26
C GLY A 62 -9.50 13.66 1.76
N THR A 63 -9.01 12.62 1.11
CA THR A 63 -9.28 11.23 1.50
C THR A 63 -7.97 10.51 1.81
N LEU A 64 -7.87 10.02 3.05
CA LEU A 64 -6.75 9.21 3.52
C LEU A 64 -7.10 7.74 3.39
N VAL A 65 -6.18 6.95 2.84
CA VAL A 65 -6.34 5.50 2.58
C VAL A 65 -5.12 4.78 3.15
N LEU A 66 -5.35 3.72 3.91
CA LEU A 66 -4.30 2.82 4.40
C LEU A 66 -4.67 1.37 4.09
N PRO A 67 -3.68 0.49 3.82
CA PRO A 67 -3.96 -0.94 3.74
C PRO A 67 -4.56 -1.43 5.06
N SER A 68 -5.51 -2.35 5.00
CA SER A 68 -6.20 -2.88 6.17
C SER A 68 -6.46 -4.38 6.08
N GLY A 69 -5.74 -5.03 5.19
CA GLY A 69 -5.79 -6.48 5.03
C GLY A 69 -5.43 -7.22 6.32
N GLY A 70 -6.01 -8.39 6.51
CA GLY A 70 -5.78 -9.16 7.71
C GLY A 70 -6.54 -10.48 7.73
N GLY A 71 -6.36 -11.21 8.82
CA GLY A 71 -7.01 -12.50 9.03
C GLY A 71 -6.11 -13.67 8.63
N ASP A 72 -6.73 -14.83 8.66
CA ASP A 72 -6.19 -16.12 8.26
C ASP A 72 -6.94 -16.53 6.98
N ASP A 73 -6.22 -17.03 5.97
CA ASP A 73 -6.82 -17.40 4.69
C ASP A 73 -7.84 -18.55 4.83
N ASP A 74 -7.74 -19.36 5.88
CA ASP A 74 -8.68 -20.43 6.22
C ASP A 74 -9.89 -19.96 7.03
N GLU A 75 -9.95 -18.67 7.42
CA GLU A 75 -11.04 -18.06 8.15
C GLU A 75 -11.70 -16.93 7.35
N PRO A 76 -13.04 -16.79 7.43
CA PRO A 76 -13.73 -15.68 6.79
C PRO A 76 -13.31 -14.33 7.41
N PHE A 77 -13.02 -13.36 6.56
CA PHE A 77 -12.73 -12.01 6.98
C PHE A 77 -13.99 -11.28 7.47
N ASP A 78 -13.93 -10.67 8.65
CA ASP A 78 -14.95 -9.72 9.14
C ASP A 78 -14.33 -8.33 9.27
N PRO A 79 -14.76 -7.35 8.46
CA PRO A 79 -14.19 -5.98 8.50
C PRO A 79 -14.36 -5.28 9.85
N ARG A 80 -15.25 -5.77 10.73
CA ARG A 80 -15.54 -5.16 12.04
C ARG A 80 -14.66 -5.69 13.16
N THR A 81 -14.10 -6.90 12.99
CA THR A 81 -13.43 -7.59 14.09
C THR A 81 -12.04 -8.11 13.76
N THR A 82 -11.78 -8.48 12.49
CA THR A 82 -10.49 -9.04 12.07
C THR A 82 -9.38 -8.00 12.22
N PRO A 83 -8.32 -8.27 12.99
CA PRO A 83 -7.19 -7.34 13.10
C PRO A 83 -6.44 -7.22 11.77
N VAL A 84 -5.72 -6.12 11.61
CA VAL A 84 -4.80 -5.95 10.48
C VAL A 84 -3.59 -6.87 10.65
N ARG A 85 -3.02 -7.38 9.55
CA ARG A 85 -1.80 -8.18 9.60
C ARG A 85 -0.67 -7.41 10.29
N ASP A 86 0.14 -8.10 11.08
CA ASP A 86 1.23 -7.51 11.87
C ASP A 86 2.31 -6.83 11.02
N ASP A 87 2.57 -7.35 9.81
CA ASP A 87 3.53 -6.80 8.85
C ASP A 87 3.15 -5.43 8.31
N LEU A 88 1.87 -5.08 8.30
CA LEU A 88 1.40 -3.73 7.94
C LEU A 88 1.67 -2.69 9.03
N GLY A 89 1.97 -3.13 10.25
CA GLY A 89 2.38 -2.30 11.36
C GLY A 89 1.23 -1.60 12.10
N ILE A 90 1.61 -0.80 13.10
CA ILE A 90 0.66 -0.21 14.06
C ILE A 90 -0.28 0.84 13.46
N LEU A 91 0.14 1.56 12.42
CA LEU A 91 -0.64 2.69 11.90
C LEU A 91 -1.96 2.22 11.25
N PRO A 92 -1.96 1.23 10.35
CA PRO A 92 -3.19 0.65 9.80
C PRO A 92 -4.13 0.09 10.88
N GLU A 93 -3.59 -0.63 11.88
CA GLU A 93 -4.39 -1.22 12.96
C GLU A 93 -5.12 -0.16 13.79
N LEU A 94 -4.47 0.96 14.11
CA LEU A 94 -5.12 2.06 14.82
C LEU A 94 -6.03 2.90 13.93
N PHE A 95 -5.74 2.97 12.62
CA PHE A 95 -6.49 3.80 11.68
C PHE A 95 -7.91 3.29 11.46
N TRP A 96 -8.07 2.00 11.11
CA TRP A 96 -9.39 1.49 10.79
C TRP A 96 -10.37 1.52 11.97
N ARG A 97 -9.86 1.57 13.21
CA ARG A 97 -10.64 1.70 14.44
C ARG A 97 -11.08 3.13 14.76
N GLN A 98 -10.61 4.13 13.98
CA GLN A 98 -10.99 5.52 14.24
C GLN A 98 -12.45 5.79 13.84
N PRO A 99 -13.17 6.65 14.60
CA PRO A 99 -14.52 7.06 14.22
C PRO A 99 -14.57 7.64 12.80
N GLY A 100 -15.53 7.17 11.99
CA GLY A 100 -15.75 7.63 10.63
C GLY A 100 -14.84 7.02 9.58
N VAL A 101 -13.90 6.14 9.95
CA VAL A 101 -13.15 5.34 8.98
C VAL A 101 -14.04 4.21 8.47
N LEU A 102 -14.09 4.06 7.16
CA LEU A 102 -14.72 2.93 6.48
C LEU A 102 -13.63 1.90 6.15
N ARG A 103 -13.96 0.62 6.24
CA ARG A 103 -13.06 -0.49 5.92
C ARG A 103 -13.67 -1.37 4.84
N GLY A 104 -12.86 -1.79 3.88
CA GLY A 104 -13.26 -2.78 2.88
C GLY A 104 -13.63 -4.12 3.53
N ASP A 105 -14.49 -4.89 2.85
CA ASP A 105 -15.09 -6.12 3.35
C ASP A 105 -14.35 -7.39 2.94
N HIS A 106 -13.08 -7.28 2.57
CA HIS A 106 -12.25 -8.42 2.16
C HIS A 106 -10.86 -8.37 2.80
N PHE A 107 -10.21 -9.55 2.88
CA PHE A 107 -8.97 -9.81 3.61
C PHE A 107 -7.75 -9.02 3.09
N ASP A 108 -7.75 -8.60 1.82
CA ASP A 108 -6.69 -7.78 1.22
C ASP A 108 -7.20 -6.37 0.87
N GLY A 109 -8.00 -5.79 1.77
CA GLY A 109 -8.66 -4.51 1.57
C GLY A 109 -7.92 -3.32 2.14
N PHE A 110 -8.54 -2.16 1.91
CA PHE A 110 -8.11 -0.88 2.43
C PHE A 110 -9.15 -0.31 3.40
N ALA A 111 -8.69 0.56 4.29
CA ALA A 111 -9.54 1.44 5.07
C ALA A 111 -9.36 2.88 4.60
N ALA A 112 -10.42 3.67 4.65
CA ALA A 112 -10.39 5.05 4.16
C ALA A 112 -11.27 5.99 5.00
N ILE A 113 -10.88 7.27 5.05
CA ILE A 113 -11.67 8.35 5.62
C ILE A 113 -11.58 9.59 4.73
N GLY A 114 -12.71 10.22 4.47
CA GLY A 114 -12.83 11.42 3.64
C GLY A 114 -13.93 11.29 2.59
N PRO A 115 -14.13 12.30 1.74
CA PRO A 115 -15.25 12.34 0.78
C PRO A 115 -15.29 11.19 -0.22
N ARG A 116 -14.14 10.61 -0.58
CA ARG A 116 -14.05 9.48 -1.55
C ARG A 116 -13.96 8.10 -0.86
N ALA A 117 -14.01 8.06 0.48
CA ALA A 117 -13.80 6.82 1.23
C ALA A 117 -14.80 5.72 0.83
N ALA A 118 -16.10 6.04 0.77
CA ALA A 118 -17.12 5.07 0.42
C ALA A 118 -16.93 4.50 -1.00
N GLU A 119 -16.54 5.32 -1.97
CA GLU A 119 -16.27 4.90 -3.35
C GLU A 119 -15.10 3.90 -3.41
N ILE A 120 -14.03 4.17 -2.65
CA ILE A 120 -12.85 3.31 -2.62
C ILE A 120 -13.16 1.97 -1.96
N VAL A 121 -13.71 1.99 -0.72
CA VAL A 121 -13.89 0.76 0.05
C VAL A 121 -15.02 -0.13 -0.44
N SER A 122 -16.00 0.43 -1.19
CA SER A 122 -17.09 -0.34 -1.80
C SER A 122 -16.72 -0.98 -3.13
N ALA A 123 -15.52 -0.74 -3.66
CA ALA A 123 -15.05 -1.44 -4.83
C ALA A 123 -15.00 -2.96 -4.55
N PRO A 124 -15.55 -3.78 -5.44
CA PRO A 124 -15.69 -5.21 -5.19
C PRO A 124 -14.33 -5.88 -5.06
N PHE A 125 -14.27 -6.92 -4.24
CA PHE A 125 -13.10 -7.80 -4.23
C PHE A 125 -12.87 -8.37 -5.64
N LYS A 126 -11.62 -8.35 -6.08
CA LYS A 126 -11.18 -8.89 -7.37
C LYS A 126 -10.24 -10.06 -7.15
N VAL A 127 -10.12 -10.87 -8.15
CA VAL A 127 -9.16 -11.97 -8.19
C VAL A 127 -8.34 -11.81 -9.47
N PRO A 128 -7.07 -11.46 -9.34
CA PRO A 128 -6.29 -11.11 -8.14
C PRO A 128 -6.76 -9.83 -7.43
N PRO A 129 -6.45 -9.66 -6.12
CA PRO A 129 -6.95 -8.54 -5.31
C PRO A 129 -6.67 -7.15 -5.89
N SER A 130 -5.52 -6.95 -6.50
CA SER A 130 -5.10 -5.66 -7.08
C SER A 130 -5.56 -5.46 -8.55
N ALA A 131 -6.42 -6.33 -9.10
CA ALA A 131 -6.87 -6.22 -10.49
C ALA A 131 -7.65 -4.92 -10.76
N PRO A 132 -7.75 -4.49 -12.05
CA PRO A 132 -8.58 -3.35 -12.43
C PRO A 132 -10.01 -3.43 -11.88
N GLY A 133 -10.48 -2.33 -11.30
CA GLY A 133 -11.75 -2.26 -10.58
C GLY A 133 -11.70 -2.68 -9.11
N SER A 134 -10.53 -3.00 -8.56
CA SER A 134 -10.28 -3.18 -7.13
C SER A 134 -10.17 -1.85 -6.38
N GLN A 135 -10.10 -1.90 -5.05
CA GLN A 135 -9.96 -0.70 -4.22
C GLN A 135 -8.70 0.12 -4.57
N ILE A 136 -7.55 -0.53 -4.83
CA ILE A 136 -6.33 0.17 -5.23
C ILE A 136 -6.44 0.75 -6.66
N SER A 137 -7.16 0.07 -7.55
CA SER A 137 -7.47 0.60 -8.88
C SER A 137 -8.33 1.86 -8.81
N VAL A 138 -9.32 1.92 -7.90
CA VAL A 138 -10.11 3.15 -7.69
C VAL A 138 -9.23 4.31 -7.23
N VAL A 139 -8.24 4.08 -6.36
CA VAL A 139 -7.26 5.11 -6.00
C VAL A 139 -6.48 5.61 -7.22
N HIS A 140 -6.06 4.71 -8.11
CA HIS A 140 -5.43 5.06 -9.38
C HIS A 140 -6.35 5.91 -10.26
N ASP A 141 -7.60 5.51 -10.44
CA ASP A 141 -8.59 6.17 -11.31
C ASP A 141 -8.98 7.56 -10.78
N LEU A 142 -8.93 7.76 -9.46
CA LEU A 142 -9.12 9.05 -8.79
C LEU A 142 -7.87 9.96 -8.85
N ASP A 143 -6.86 9.62 -9.61
CA ASP A 143 -5.57 10.32 -9.65
C ASP A 143 -4.95 10.49 -8.25
N GLY A 144 -5.05 9.45 -7.42
CA GLY A 144 -4.50 9.43 -6.07
C GLY A 144 -2.98 9.53 -6.06
N GLN A 145 -2.44 9.88 -4.89
CA GLN A 145 -1.01 9.85 -4.62
C GLN A 145 -0.68 8.65 -3.73
N VAL A 146 0.52 8.11 -3.88
CA VAL A 146 1.09 7.07 -3.02
C VAL A 146 2.22 7.68 -2.22
N LEU A 147 2.12 7.60 -0.89
CA LEU A 147 3.15 8.01 0.06
C LEU A 147 3.80 6.77 0.66
N LEU A 148 5.10 6.64 0.44
CA LEU A 148 5.96 5.65 1.09
C LEU A 148 6.73 6.37 2.20
N LEU A 149 6.35 6.13 3.45
CA LEU A 149 6.85 6.86 4.61
C LEU A 149 7.72 5.95 5.50
N GLY A 150 9.03 6.02 5.31
CA GLY A 150 9.98 5.15 6.02
C GLY A 150 10.00 3.71 5.53
N VAL A 151 9.43 3.46 4.35
CA VAL A 151 9.44 2.19 3.61
C VAL A 151 9.84 2.45 2.16
N GLY A 152 10.18 1.41 1.42
CA GLY A 152 10.49 1.47 -0.01
C GLY A 152 9.32 1.08 -0.90
N HIS A 153 9.59 0.95 -2.18
CA HIS A 153 8.60 0.46 -3.15
C HIS A 153 8.23 -1.02 -2.96
N ASP A 154 9.04 -1.79 -2.26
CA ASP A 154 8.73 -3.15 -1.80
C ASP A 154 7.43 -3.26 -0.97
N SER A 155 7.00 -2.14 -0.39
CA SER A 155 5.71 -2.03 0.33
C SER A 155 4.58 -1.41 -0.51
N ASN A 156 4.79 -1.16 -1.80
CA ASN A 156 3.87 -0.36 -2.63
C ASN A 156 2.86 -1.21 -3.39
N THR A 157 1.68 -1.42 -2.83
CA THR A 157 0.58 -2.20 -3.45
C THR A 157 0.16 -1.70 -4.84
N MET A 158 0.38 -0.41 -5.18
CA MET A 158 0.05 0.12 -6.51
C MET A 158 0.83 -0.58 -7.63
N ILE A 159 1.99 -1.18 -7.33
CA ILE A 159 2.79 -1.88 -8.32
C ILE A 159 2.14 -3.20 -8.72
N HIS A 160 1.42 -3.89 -7.82
CA HIS A 160 0.66 -5.09 -8.19
C HIS A 160 -0.45 -4.79 -9.22
N LEU A 161 -1.12 -3.62 -9.11
CA LEU A 161 -2.00 -3.16 -10.18
C LEU A 161 -1.23 -2.98 -11.49
N ALA A 162 -0.04 -2.38 -11.44
CA ALA A 162 0.79 -2.17 -12.63
C ALA A 162 1.25 -3.48 -13.26
N GLU A 163 1.59 -4.50 -12.48
CA GLU A 163 1.91 -5.84 -12.97
C GLU A 163 0.74 -6.46 -13.74
N LEU A 164 -0.47 -6.34 -13.20
CA LEU A 164 -1.68 -6.87 -13.85
C LEU A 164 -2.02 -6.13 -15.13
N VAL A 165 -1.96 -4.79 -15.12
CA VAL A 165 -2.19 -3.95 -16.32
C VAL A 165 -1.09 -4.14 -17.35
N GLY A 166 0.17 -4.29 -16.91
CA GLY A 166 1.35 -4.52 -17.76
C GLY A 166 1.49 -5.95 -18.27
N GLY A 167 0.60 -6.88 -17.85
CA GLY A 167 0.58 -8.24 -18.35
C GLY A 167 1.69 -9.13 -17.79
N ALA A 168 2.17 -8.90 -16.56
CA ALA A 168 3.06 -9.84 -15.88
C ALA A 168 2.45 -11.24 -15.86
N PRO A 169 3.16 -12.28 -16.37
CA PRO A 169 2.53 -13.57 -16.70
C PRO A 169 2.43 -14.54 -15.53
N TYR A 170 3.16 -14.27 -14.43
CA TYR A 170 3.20 -15.19 -13.29
C TYR A 170 1.96 -15.07 -12.40
N ARG A 171 1.54 -16.22 -11.83
CA ARG A 171 0.40 -16.35 -10.91
C ARG A 171 0.74 -17.40 -9.86
N VAL A 172 1.07 -16.96 -8.66
CA VAL A 172 1.34 -17.86 -7.52
C VAL A 172 -0.01 -18.28 -6.92
N PRO A 173 -0.18 -19.59 -6.59
CA PRO A 173 -1.42 -20.07 -5.99
C PRO A 173 -1.64 -19.47 -4.60
N HIS A 174 -2.82 -18.89 -4.40
CA HIS A 174 -3.33 -18.40 -3.12
C HIS A 174 -4.75 -18.91 -2.89
N HIS A 175 -5.29 -18.71 -1.70
CA HIS A 175 -6.69 -18.95 -1.41
C HIS A 175 -7.22 -17.96 -0.36
N TYR A 176 -8.52 -17.90 -0.26
CA TYR A 176 -9.22 -17.24 0.83
C TYR A 176 -10.52 -18.01 1.15
N THR A 177 -11.07 -17.76 2.32
CA THR A 177 -12.28 -18.42 2.79
C THR A 177 -13.42 -17.42 2.92
N VAL A 178 -14.59 -17.80 2.45
CA VAL A 178 -15.85 -17.03 2.57
C VAL A 178 -16.93 -17.85 3.25
N ILE A 179 -18.02 -17.20 3.65
CA ILE A 179 -19.24 -17.89 4.05
C ILE A 179 -20.24 -17.87 2.91
N GLU A 180 -20.56 -19.04 2.38
CA GLU A 180 -21.64 -19.23 1.41
C GLU A 180 -22.70 -20.17 2.02
N ASN A 181 -23.97 -19.72 2.06
CA ASN A 181 -25.08 -20.50 2.64
C ASN A 181 -24.79 -21.05 4.06
N GLY A 182 -24.10 -20.25 4.89
CA GLY A 182 -23.76 -20.60 6.26
C GLY A 182 -22.61 -21.62 6.42
N ARG A 183 -21.87 -21.90 5.35
CA ARG A 183 -20.72 -22.82 5.36
C ARG A 183 -19.46 -22.10 4.91
N LYS A 184 -18.32 -22.50 5.46
CA LYS A 184 -17.01 -22.06 4.97
C LYS A 184 -16.76 -22.68 3.59
N VAL A 185 -16.39 -21.82 2.64
CA VAL A 185 -16.00 -22.19 1.27
C VAL A 185 -14.64 -21.60 0.98
N ARG A 186 -13.69 -22.46 0.63
CA ARG A 186 -12.36 -22.06 0.17
C ARG A 186 -12.42 -21.71 -1.31
N ILE A 187 -11.85 -20.57 -1.66
CA ILE A 187 -11.71 -20.07 -3.03
C ILE A 187 -10.22 -20.01 -3.36
N ASP A 188 -9.78 -20.86 -4.29
CA ASP A 188 -8.40 -20.85 -4.78
C ASP A 188 -8.27 -19.89 -5.96
N TYR A 189 -7.16 -19.15 -6.04
CA TYR A 189 -6.87 -18.21 -7.13
C TYR A 189 -5.35 -18.08 -7.36
N GLY A 190 -4.99 -17.44 -8.46
CA GLY A 190 -3.60 -17.06 -8.74
C GLY A 190 -3.37 -15.57 -8.57
N GLU A 191 -2.29 -15.20 -7.92
CA GLU A 191 -1.87 -13.82 -7.68
C GLU A 191 -0.49 -13.54 -8.23
N ASN A 192 -0.23 -12.28 -8.66
CA ASN A 192 1.13 -11.86 -8.93
C ASN A 192 1.81 -11.40 -7.65
N ASP A 193 1.93 -12.32 -6.73
CA ASP A 193 2.67 -12.11 -5.50
C ASP A 193 4.08 -12.70 -5.65
N SER A 194 5.04 -12.01 -5.06
CA SER A 194 6.44 -12.40 -4.96
C SER A 194 7.06 -11.65 -3.78
N CYS A 195 8.36 -11.74 -3.58
CA CYS A 195 9.04 -11.05 -2.49
C CYS A 195 8.98 -9.51 -2.56
N CYS A 196 8.45 -8.93 -3.63
CA CYS A 196 8.28 -7.48 -3.87
C CYS A 196 9.58 -6.64 -3.84
N GLN A 197 10.74 -7.22 -3.50
CA GLN A 197 12.01 -6.47 -3.43
C GLN A 197 12.44 -5.93 -4.81
N GLY A 198 12.04 -6.58 -5.90
CA GLY A 198 12.25 -6.10 -7.26
C GLY A 198 11.56 -4.77 -7.55
N PHE A 199 10.53 -4.40 -6.79
CA PHE A 199 9.85 -3.11 -6.91
C PHE A 199 10.74 -1.91 -6.57
N ALA A 200 11.88 -2.13 -5.88
CA ALA A 200 12.87 -1.08 -5.64
C ALA A 200 13.40 -0.43 -6.93
N GLN A 201 13.31 -1.12 -8.08
CA GLN A 201 13.65 -0.57 -9.39
C GLN A 201 12.80 0.65 -9.78
N MET A 202 11.63 0.84 -9.20
CA MET A 202 10.80 2.02 -9.44
C MET A 202 11.47 3.31 -8.98
N ASP A 203 12.28 3.28 -7.91
CA ASP A 203 12.98 4.48 -7.41
C ASP A 203 13.82 5.19 -8.49
N PRO A 204 14.81 4.57 -9.14
CA PRO A 204 15.62 5.23 -10.16
C PRO A 204 14.81 5.66 -11.39
N TRP A 205 13.77 4.90 -11.78
CA TRP A 205 12.96 5.26 -12.95
C TRP A 205 12.11 6.50 -12.70
N LEU A 206 11.42 6.56 -11.55
CA LEU A 206 10.61 7.71 -11.18
C LEU A 206 11.45 8.95 -10.94
N ARG A 207 12.65 8.82 -10.33
CA ARG A 207 13.59 9.93 -10.19
C ARG A 207 14.07 10.45 -11.53
N ALA A 208 14.49 9.57 -12.43
CA ALA A 208 14.95 9.95 -13.77
C ALA A 208 13.86 10.68 -14.58
N ALA A 209 12.61 10.30 -14.37
CA ALA A 209 11.46 10.94 -15.00
C ALA A 209 10.98 12.22 -14.27
N GLY A 210 11.51 12.55 -13.09
CA GLY A 210 11.04 13.68 -12.27
C GLY A 210 9.62 13.50 -11.70
N LEU A 211 9.21 12.25 -11.47
CA LEU A 211 7.84 11.88 -11.08
C LEU A 211 7.72 11.46 -9.61
N GLN A 212 8.81 11.49 -8.86
CA GLN A 212 8.84 11.19 -7.44
C GLN A 212 9.41 12.37 -6.66
N ALA A 213 8.64 12.89 -5.73
CA ALA A 213 9.13 13.83 -4.72
C ALA A 213 9.70 13.04 -3.53
N GLU A 214 10.81 13.52 -2.97
CA GLU A 214 11.47 12.91 -1.82
C GLU A 214 11.85 13.96 -0.77
N GLY A 215 11.81 13.57 0.47
CA GLY A 215 12.19 14.45 1.57
C GLY A 215 11.91 13.85 2.95
N PRO A 216 12.27 14.57 4.00
CA PRO A 216 12.01 14.14 5.37
C PRO A 216 10.53 14.37 5.73
N VAL A 217 9.91 13.36 6.36
CA VAL A 217 8.62 13.49 7.06
C VAL A 217 8.75 12.76 8.40
N GLY A 218 8.54 13.49 9.48
CA GLY A 218 9.01 13.00 10.77
C GLY A 218 10.53 12.83 10.74
N HIS A 219 11.00 11.70 11.24
CA HIS A 219 12.41 11.31 11.13
C HIS A 219 12.68 10.32 10.00
N ALA A 220 11.66 10.04 9.18
CA ALA A 220 11.77 9.11 8.07
C ALA A 220 12.09 9.82 6.75
N HIS A 221 12.71 9.08 5.84
CA HIS A 221 12.71 9.42 4.43
C HIS A 221 11.36 9.06 3.82
N ALA A 222 10.75 10.00 3.12
CA ALA A 222 9.47 9.83 2.45
C ALA A 222 9.62 9.94 0.92
N ARG A 223 8.81 9.17 0.21
CA ARG A 223 8.64 9.21 -1.25
C ARG A 223 7.18 9.43 -1.56
N LEU A 224 6.91 10.31 -2.51
CA LEU A 224 5.55 10.63 -2.95
C LEU A 224 5.50 10.62 -4.47
N ALA A 225 4.57 9.87 -5.04
CA ALA A 225 4.33 9.83 -6.47
C ALA A 225 2.83 9.76 -6.78
N ARG A 226 2.43 10.11 -8.00
CA ARG A 226 1.06 9.90 -8.46
C ARG A 226 0.85 8.43 -8.82
N ALA A 227 -0.29 7.87 -8.45
CA ALA A 227 -0.64 6.48 -8.76
C ALA A 227 -0.59 6.20 -10.27
N GLN A 228 -1.09 7.12 -11.09
CA GLN A 228 -1.08 6.99 -12.56
C GLN A 228 0.35 6.98 -13.14
N ASP A 229 1.26 7.79 -12.59
CA ASP A 229 2.65 7.80 -13.04
C ASP A 229 3.39 6.53 -12.63
N LEU A 230 3.13 6.00 -11.43
CA LEU A 230 3.65 4.71 -10.96
C LEU A 230 3.25 3.58 -11.92
N VAL A 231 1.95 3.46 -12.21
CA VAL A 231 1.43 2.42 -13.10
C VAL A 231 2.00 2.59 -14.51
N ARG A 232 1.98 3.78 -15.06
CA ARG A 232 2.50 4.06 -16.41
C ARG A 232 3.98 3.67 -16.56
N ILE A 233 4.83 4.11 -15.64
CA ILE A 233 6.27 3.80 -15.67
C ILE A 233 6.51 2.29 -15.54
N ALA A 234 5.83 1.63 -14.60
CA ALA A 234 5.96 0.19 -14.44
C ALA A 234 5.53 -0.57 -15.71
N VAL A 235 4.40 -0.22 -16.31
CA VAL A 235 3.89 -0.83 -17.55
C VAL A 235 4.85 -0.62 -18.73
N GLU A 236 5.44 0.57 -18.88
CA GLU A 236 6.44 0.85 -19.92
C GLU A 236 7.68 -0.06 -19.81
N HIS A 237 8.07 -0.41 -18.59
CA HIS A 237 9.20 -1.32 -18.33
C HIS A 237 8.79 -2.79 -18.48
N LEU A 238 7.62 -3.18 -17.98
CA LEU A 238 7.05 -4.54 -18.11
C LEU A 238 6.86 -4.95 -19.57
N ALA A 239 6.52 -3.99 -20.46
CA ALA A 239 6.42 -4.25 -21.88
C ALA A 239 7.74 -4.72 -22.54
N ARG A 240 8.87 -4.45 -21.90
CA ARG A 240 10.22 -4.86 -22.38
C ARG A 240 10.68 -6.15 -21.70
N ASP A 241 10.35 -6.32 -20.44
CA ASP A 241 10.65 -7.50 -19.64
C ASP A 241 9.49 -7.81 -18.68
N PRO A 242 8.61 -8.77 -19.02
CA PRO A 242 7.45 -9.11 -18.20
C PRO A 242 7.79 -9.72 -16.82
N LEU A 243 9.06 -10.11 -16.60
CA LEU A 243 9.55 -10.71 -15.36
C LEU A 243 10.45 -9.76 -14.56
N LEU A 244 10.54 -8.49 -14.95
CA LEU A 244 11.51 -7.53 -14.43
C LEU A 244 11.47 -7.34 -12.91
N PHE A 245 10.31 -7.53 -12.27
CA PHE A 245 10.17 -7.39 -10.83
C PHE A 245 10.57 -8.66 -10.05
N LEU A 246 10.80 -9.77 -10.73
CA LEU A 246 11.32 -10.99 -10.10
C LEU A 246 12.85 -10.93 -10.02
N HIS A 247 13.41 -11.35 -8.90
CA HIS A 247 14.86 -11.58 -8.81
C HIS A 247 15.35 -12.52 -9.91
N PRO A 248 16.58 -12.37 -10.42
CA PRO A 248 17.14 -13.35 -11.32
C PRO A 248 17.20 -14.73 -10.64
N ALA A 249 17.05 -15.82 -11.42
CA ALA A 249 17.04 -17.18 -10.89
C ALA A 249 18.30 -17.53 -10.08
N SER A 250 19.44 -16.86 -10.36
CA SER A 250 20.69 -17.02 -9.61
C SER A 250 20.67 -16.44 -8.19
N ALA A 251 19.64 -15.68 -7.83
CA ALA A 251 19.53 -15.04 -6.50
C ALA A 251 19.06 -16.02 -5.41
N GLY A 252 18.46 -17.17 -5.79
CA GLY A 252 17.94 -18.17 -4.84
C GLY A 252 16.77 -17.65 -3.99
N CYS A 253 15.92 -16.81 -4.57
CA CYS A 253 14.72 -16.30 -3.92
C CYS A 253 13.56 -17.27 -4.20
N GLU A 254 13.15 -18.03 -3.19
CA GLU A 254 12.11 -19.07 -3.32
C GLU A 254 10.78 -18.51 -3.85
N GLU A 255 10.34 -17.34 -3.38
CA GLU A 255 9.09 -16.69 -3.81
C GLU A 255 9.16 -16.31 -5.30
N CYS A 256 10.26 -15.70 -5.74
CA CYS A 256 10.45 -15.34 -7.15
C CYS A 256 10.61 -16.59 -8.04
N ASP A 257 11.18 -17.67 -7.52
CA ASP A 257 11.32 -18.92 -8.27
C ASP A 257 9.96 -19.61 -8.43
N LEU A 258 9.09 -19.59 -7.41
CA LEU A 258 7.68 -20.02 -7.51
C LEU A 258 6.91 -19.20 -8.55
N ALA A 259 7.01 -17.87 -8.49
CA ALA A 259 6.39 -16.99 -9.46
C ALA A 259 6.87 -17.30 -10.89
N ARG A 260 8.17 -17.49 -11.09
CA ARG A 260 8.76 -17.85 -12.39
C ARG A 260 8.29 -19.21 -12.89
N ALA A 261 8.19 -20.20 -12.00
CA ALA A 261 7.72 -21.54 -12.35
C ALA A 261 6.26 -21.57 -12.79
N SER A 262 5.44 -20.60 -12.37
CA SER A 262 4.05 -20.48 -12.80
C SER A 262 3.88 -19.95 -14.23
N VAL A 263 4.96 -19.46 -14.87
CA VAL A 263 4.93 -18.95 -16.24
C VAL A 263 5.06 -20.14 -17.20
N GLY A 264 4.00 -20.44 -17.93
CA GLY A 264 3.97 -21.50 -18.97
C GLY A 264 3.39 -22.83 -18.51
N GLY A 265 2.70 -22.86 -17.34
CA GLY A 265 1.86 -23.98 -16.89
C GLY A 265 0.46 -23.95 -17.51
#